data_8184b58d08e61cc389581c57a1c7f3e3
#
_entry.id   8184b58d08e61cc389581c57a1c7f3e3
#
_cell.length_a   1.000
_cell.length_b   1.000
_cell.length_c   1.000
_cell.angle_alpha   90.00
_cell.angle_beta   90.00
_cell.angle_gamma   90.00
#
_symmetry.space_group_name_H-M   'P 1'
#
loop_
_entity.id
_entity.type
_entity.pdbx_description
1 polymer ?
#
loop_
_entity_poly.entity_id
_entity_poly.type
_entity_poly.pdbx_seq_one_letter_code
_entity_poly.pdbx_strand_id
1 'polypeptide(L)'
;MKGQTNRSIIDNSLQRKLRSHLTDAEKRLWQRLRGRQIAGFKFRRQHPFLDFVLDFACLEMWLIVEVDGGQHQDSKRDRVRDQRLHESGFTVLRFWNNQVLQETDAVVEAIWTALHDESRHAGLSLPPSPPRPSP
;
A
#
# COMPACT_ATOMS: atom_id res chain seq x y z
N MET A 1 28.55 0.07 11.03
CA MET A 1 27.73 -0.26 12.16
C MET A 1 26.88 0.88 12.62
N LYS A 2 27.52 1.95 12.96
CA LYS A 2 26.75 3.08 13.47
C LYS A 2 25.77 3.62 12.47
N GLY A 3 26.14 3.65 11.22
CA GLY A 3 25.23 4.13 10.20
C GLY A 3 23.99 3.28 10.09
N GLN A 4 24.17 1.99 10.18
CA GLN A 4 23.04 1.09 10.12
C GLN A 4 22.15 1.25 11.32
N THR A 5 22.75 1.37 12.48
CA THR A 5 22.01 1.55 13.71
C THR A 5 21.18 2.83 13.65
N ASN A 6 21.80 3.90 13.20
CA ASN A 6 21.11 5.17 13.10
C ASN A 6 19.96 5.09 12.11
N ARG A 7 20.20 4.44 11.01
CA ARG A 7 19.15 4.30 9.99
C ARG A 7 17.98 3.52 10.54
N SER A 8 18.26 2.45 11.24
CA SER A 8 17.22 1.65 11.83
C SER A 8 16.39 2.44 12.84
N ILE A 9 17.07 3.23 13.64
CA ILE A 9 16.39 4.07 14.63
C ILE A 9 15.53 5.10 13.93
N ILE A 10 16.04 5.71 12.88
CA ILE A 10 15.29 6.70 12.13
C ILE A 10 14.06 6.06 11.50
N ASP A 11 14.22 4.89 10.91
CA ASP A 11 13.11 4.20 10.29
C ASP A 11 12.02 3.88 11.30
N ASN A 12 12.41 3.38 12.47
CA ASN A 12 11.43 3.05 13.49
C ASN A 12 10.71 4.29 14.00
N SER A 13 11.46 5.36 14.16
CA SER A 13 10.90 6.62 14.62
C SER A 13 9.90 7.15 13.60
N LEU A 14 10.27 7.10 12.33
CA LEU A 14 9.40 7.54 11.26
C LEU A 14 8.12 6.71 11.20
N GLN A 15 8.25 5.41 11.35
CA GLN A 15 7.09 4.53 11.33
C GLN A 15 6.12 4.83 12.45
N ARG A 16 6.64 5.04 13.65
CA ARG A 16 5.78 5.37 14.76
C ARG A 16 5.08 6.70 14.54
N LYS A 17 5.82 7.65 13.99
CA LYS A 17 5.26 8.95 13.70
C LYS A 17 4.16 8.85 12.66
N LEU A 18 4.39 8.09 11.62
CA LEU A 18 3.40 7.91 10.57
C LEU A 18 2.15 7.21 11.10
N ARG A 19 2.34 6.19 11.95
CA ARG A 19 1.20 5.49 12.51
C ARG A 19 0.34 6.39 13.38
N SER A 20 0.97 7.30 14.11
CA SER A 20 0.22 8.19 14.97
C SER A 20 -0.44 9.34 14.19
N HIS A 21 -0.07 9.49 12.93
CA HIS A 21 -0.60 10.57 12.11
C HIS A 21 -1.33 10.05 10.87
N LEU A 22 -1.98 8.90 11.02
CA LEU A 22 -2.78 8.38 9.93
C LEU A 22 -3.90 9.34 9.59
N THR A 23 -4.15 9.51 8.30
CA THR A 23 -5.29 10.31 7.86
C THR A 23 -6.58 9.57 8.16
N ASP A 24 -7.70 10.29 8.07
CA ASP A 24 -9.00 9.66 8.29
C ASP A 24 -9.25 8.54 7.29
N ALA A 25 -8.86 8.74 6.04
CA ALA A 25 -9.02 7.69 5.04
C ALA A 25 -8.19 6.47 5.39
N GLU A 26 -6.94 6.68 5.80
CA GLU A 26 -6.09 5.56 6.18
C GLU A 26 -6.65 4.82 7.39
N LYS A 27 -7.17 5.57 8.37
CA LYS A 27 -7.77 4.93 9.54
C LYS A 27 -8.98 4.11 9.16
N ARG A 28 -9.81 4.64 8.28
CA ARG A 28 -11.01 3.93 7.85
C ARG A 28 -10.64 2.65 7.11
N LEU A 29 -9.67 2.74 6.23
CA LEU A 29 -9.28 1.56 5.48
C LEU A 29 -8.64 0.52 6.41
N TRP A 30 -7.81 0.97 7.34
CA TRP A 30 -7.18 0.04 8.27
C TRP A 30 -8.21 -0.73 9.08
N GLN A 31 -9.31 -0.10 9.48
CA GLN A 31 -10.36 -0.79 10.21
C GLN A 31 -10.92 -1.96 9.41
N ARG A 32 -10.88 -1.88 8.11
CA ARG A 32 -11.40 -2.94 7.25
C ARG A 32 -10.33 -3.97 6.89
N LEU A 33 -9.06 -3.62 6.98
CA LEU A 33 -7.97 -4.52 6.60
C LEU A 33 -7.42 -5.32 7.77
N ARG A 34 -7.44 -4.76 8.95
CA ARG A 34 -6.84 -5.39 10.11
C ARG A 34 -7.59 -6.66 10.50
N GLY A 35 -6.90 -7.53 11.25
CA GLY A 35 -7.57 -8.70 11.82
C GLY A 35 -7.92 -9.76 10.82
N ARG A 36 -7.28 -9.77 9.67
CA ARG A 36 -7.49 -10.78 8.64
C ARG A 36 -8.93 -10.83 8.15
N GLN A 37 -9.60 -9.70 8.17
CA GLN A 37 -11.02 -9.62 7.79
C GLN A 37 -11.23 -9.90 6.31
N ILE A 38 -10.27 -9.56 5.48
CA ILE A 38 -10.43 -9.75 4.05
C ILE A 38 -9.87 -11.12 3.70
N ALA A 39 -10.77 -12.07 3.55
CA ALA A 39 -10.44 -13.42 3.09
C ALA A 39 -9.33 -14.09 3.90
N GLY A 40 -9.14 -13.67 5.14
CA GLY A 40 -8.14 -14.28 6.01
C GLY A 40 -6.73 -13.79 5.77
N PHE A 41 -6.53 -12.85 4.88
CA PHE A 41 -5.18 -12.36 4.59
C PHE A 41 -4.75 -11.30 5.60
N LYS A 42 -3.48 -11.34 5.93
CA LYS A 42 -2.92 -10.39 6.88
C LYS A 42 -2.39 -9.17 6.17
N PHE A 43 -2.83 -7.99 6.60
CA PHE A 43 -2.29 -6.73 6.13
C PHE A 43 -1.47 -6.07 7.22
N ARG A 44 -0.40 -5.42 6.81
CA ARG A 44 0.43 -4.62 7.68
C ARG A 44 0.30 -3.17 7.26
N ARG A 45 0.28 -2.27 8.23
CA ARG A 45 0.24 -0.85 7.91
C ARG A 45 1.61 -0.24 8.09
N GLN A 46 1.89 0.79 7.33
CA GLN A 46 3.13 1.54 7.44
C GLN A 46 4.33 0.60 7.39
N HIS A 47 4.36 -0.22 6.38
CA HIS A 47 5.38 -1.26 6.26
C HIS A 47 6.60 -0.72 5.53
N PRO A 48 7.80 -0.86 6.11
CA PRO A 48 9.00 -0.40 5.43
C PRO A 48 9.42 -1.36 4.34
N PHE A 49 9.82 -0.83 3.22
CA PHE A 49 10.34 -1.63 2.13
C PHE A 49 11.34 -0.78 1.37
N LEU A 50 12.60 -1.24 1.31
CA LEU A 50 13.69 -0.44 0.77
C LEU A 50 13.74 0.88 1.53
N ASP A 51 13.69 1.98 0.81
CA ASP A 51 13.69 3.32 1.43
C ASP A 51 12.30 3.90 1.53
N PHE A 52 11.28 3.07 1.36
CA PHE A 52 9.91 3.52 1.32
C PHE A 52 9.14 3.04 2.54
N VAL A 53 8.06 3.74 2.85
CA VAL A 53 7.09 3.27 3.81
C VAL A 53 5.79 3.07 3.05
N LEU A 54 5.31 1.83 3.04
CA LEU A 54 4.11 1.47 2.30
C LEU A 54 2.91 1.60 3.21
N ASP A 55 1.84 2.21 2.70
CA ASP A 55 0.68 2.44 3.54
C ASP A 55 0.13 1.12 4.09
N PHE A 56 -0.17 0.19 3.23
CA PHE A 56 -0.65 -1.13 3.64
C PHE A 56 -0.04 -2.18 2.73
N ALA A 57 0.34 -3.30 3.30
CA ALA A 57 0.96 -4.36 2.54
C ALA A 57 0.44 -5.71 2.97
N CYS A 58 0.07 -6.53 2.01
CA CYS A 58 -0.22 -7.93 2.23
C CYS A 58 0.93 -8.71 1.61
N LEU A 59 1.90 -9.06 2.43
CA LEU A 59 3.14 -9.62 1.93
C LEU A 59 2.95 -11.00 1.32
N GLU A 60 2.07 -11.81 1.91
CA GLU A 60 1.85 -13.14 1.39
C GLU A 60 1.22 -13.13 0.01
N MET A 61 0.60 -12.05 -0.37
CA MET A 61 -0.03 -11.93 -1.69
C MET A 61 0.65 -10.91 -2.58
N TRP A 62 1.76 -10.36 -2.14
CA TRP A 62 2.52 -9.38 -2.92
C TRP A 62 1.67 -8.21 -3.37
N LEU A 63 0.84 -7.74 -2.46
CA LEU A 63 -0.09 -6.65 -2.75
C LEU A 63 0.18 -5.48 -1.84
N ILE A 64 0.21 -4.31 -2.43
CA ILE A 64 0.38 -3.07 -1.70
C ILE A 64 -0.82 -2.19 -1.99
N VAL A 65 -1.35 -1.54 -0.95
CA VAL A 65 -2.45 -0.61 -1.10
C VAL A 65 -1.98 0.75 -0.60
N GLU A 66 -2.15 1.76 -1.43
CA GLU A 66 -1.74 3.12 -1.11
C GLU A 66 -2.94 4.04 -1.14
N VAL A 67 -2.98 4.96 -0.19
CA VAL A 67 -4.04 5.95 -0.13
C VAL A 67 -3.43 7.30 -0.43
N ASP A 68 -3.91 7.95 -1.48
CA ASP A 68 -3.32 9.18 -1.98
C ASP A 68 -4.23 10.36 -1.66
N GLY A 69 -3.65 11.38 -1.05
CA GLY A 69 -4.42 12.57 -0.71
C GLY A 69 -4.73 13.49 -1.86
N GLY A 70 -4.16 13.22 -3.01
CA GLY A 70 -4.44 14.06 -4.17
C GLY A 70 -3.63 15.34 -4.20
N GLN A 71 -2.81 15.57 -3.23
CA GLN A 71 -1.98 16.76 -3.20
C GLN A 71 -0.68 16.58 -3.94
N HIS A 72 -0.26 15.34 -4.08
CA HIS A 72 0.98 15.06 -4.77
C HIS A 72 0.72 14.97 -6.23
N GLN A 73 1.48 15.70 -6.97
CA GLN A 73 1.50 15.50 -8.38
C GLN A 73 2.27 14.22 -8.66
N ASP A 74 2.01 13.64 -9.80
CA ASP A 74 2.73 12.49 -10.26
C ASP A 74 4.18 12.86 -10.41
N SER A 75 4.98 12.63 -9.40
CA SER A 75 6.36 13.05 -9.40
C SER A 75 7.23 11.93 -9.96
N LYS A 76 8.40 12.32 -10.42
CA LYS A 76 9.39 11.36 -10.87
C LYS A 76 9.72 10.39 -9.75
N ARG A 77 9.77 10.88 -8.52
CA ARG A 77 10.08 10.05 -7.38
C ARG A 77 9.04 8.98 -7.17
N ASP A 78 7.77 9.33 -7.32
CA ASP A 78 6.69 8.36 -7.16
C ASP A 78 6.75 7.30 -8.24
N ARG A 79 7.06 7.68 -9.46
CA ARG A 79 7.17 6.72 -10.54
C ARG A 79 8.33 5.75 -10.31
N VAL A 80 9.45 6.27 -9.84
CA VAL A 80 10.59 5.41 -9.53
C VAL A 80 10.24 4.42 -8.44
N ARG A 81 9.53 4.89 -7.41
CA ARG A 81 9.10 4.02 -6.33
C ARG A 81 8.18 2.92 -6.83
N ASP A 82 7.19 3.30 -7.61
CA ASP A 82 6.23 2.32 -8.13
C ASP A 82 6.94 1.29 -9.01
N GLN A 83 7.89 1.74 -9.82
CA GLN A 83 8.62 0.83 -10.67
C GLN A 83 9.43 -0.15 -9.85
N ARG A 84 10.09 0.30 -8.79
CA ARG A 84 10.86 -0.59 -7.94
C ARG A 84 9.99 -1.61 -7.26
N LEU A 85 8.82 -1.21 -6.79
CA LEU A 85 7.89 -2.13 -6.17
C LEU A 85 7.43 -3.16 -7.18
N HIS A 86 7.13 -2.72 -8.37
CA HIS A 86 6.68 -3.61 -9.44
C HIS A 86 7.78 -4.62 -9.79
N GLU A 87 9.01 -4.16 -9.91
CA GLU A 87 10.13 -5.03 -10.21
C GLU A 87 10.38 -6.04 -9.11
N SER A 88 9.99 -5.70 -7.89
CA SER A 88 10.13 -6.61 -6.77
C SER A 88 8.99 -7.63 -6.71
N GLY A 89 8.04 -7.54 -7.60
CA GLY A 89 6.95 -8.50 -7.67
C GLY A 89 5.66 -8.04 -7.04
N PHE A 90 5.60 -6.81 -6.58
CA PHE A 90 4.38 -6.32 -5.93
C PHE A 90 3.41 -5.76 -6.94
N THR A 91 2.14 -5.93 -6.65
CA THR A 91 1.06 -5.21 -7.32
C THR A 91 0.66 -4.07 -6.41
N VAL A 92 0.53 -2.88 -6.97
CA VAL A 92 0.19 -1.70 -6.19
C VAL A 92 -1.20 -1.22 -6.60
N LEU A 93 -2.08 -1.14 -5.62
CA LEU A 93 -3.40 -0.53 -5.79
C LEU A 93 -3.37 0.83 -5.13
N ARG A 94 -3.86 1.82 -5.84
CA ARG A 94 -3.86 3.18 -5.30
C ARG A 94 -5.26 3.76 -5.34
N PHE A 95 -5.68 4.30 -4.21
CA PHE A 95 -7.00 4.89 -4.09
C PHE A 95 -6.88 6.31 -3.57
N TRP A 96 -7.84 7.15 -3.92
CA TRP A 96 -7.87 8.51 -3.42
C TRP A 96 -8.50 8.55 -2.04
N ASN A 97 -8.11 9.54 -1.24
CA ASN A 97 -8.66 9.70 0.10
C ASN A 97 -10.18 9.72 0.09
N ASN A 98 -10.77 10.56 -0.73
CA ASN A 98 -12.22 10.69 -0.74
C ASN A 98 -12.89 9.42 -1.26
N GLN A 99 -12.23 8.68 -2.11
CA GLN A 99 -12.75 7.41 -2.55
C GLN A 99 -12.84 6.43 -1.38
N VAL A 100 -11.80 6.37 -0.58
CA VAL A 100 -11.80 5.51 0.61
C VAL A 100 -12.88 5.94 1.58
N LEU A 101 -13.03 7.25 1.78
CA LEU A 101 -13.99 7.75 2.77
C LEU A 101 -15.43 7.59 2.31
N GLN A 102 -15.69 7.78 1.03
CA GLN A 102 -17.04 7.80 0.52
C GLN A 102 -17.48 6.48 -0.07
N GLU A 103 -16.54 5.67 -0.52
CA GLU A 103 -16.85 4.41 -1.19
C GLU A 103 -16.01 3.29 -0.59
N THR A 104 -16.02 3.21 0.70
CA THR A 104 -15.19 2.25 1.43
C THR A 104 -15.46 0.83 0.97
N ASP A 105 -16.72 0.45 0.80
CA ASP A 105 -17.05 -0.91 0.41
C ASP A 105 -16.51 -1.23 -0.98
N ALA A 106 -16.58 -0.28 -1.90
CA ALA A 106 -16.07 -0.49 -3.24
C ALA A 106 -14.56 -0.66 -3.23
N VAL A 107 -13.89 0.12 -2.38
CA VAL A 107 -12.44 0.00 -2.24
C VAL A 107 -12.08 -1.37 -1.68
N VAL A 108 -12.77 -1.81 -0.65
CA VAL A 108 -12.53 -3.13 -0.05
C VAL A 108 -12.80 -4.22 -1.06
N GLU A 109 -13.83 -4.07 -1.86
CA GLU A 109 -14.13 -5.07 -2.89
C GLU A 109 -13.03 -5.13 -3.95
N ALA A 110 -12.48 -3.98 -4.33
CA ALA A 110 -11.39 -3.96 -5.28
C ALA A 110 -10.17 -4.68 -4.72
N ILE A 111 -9.90 -4.48 -3.43
CA ILE A 111 -8.79 -5.16 -2.78
C ILE A 111 -9.04 -6.66 -2.74
N TRP A 112 -10.26 -7.06 -2.39
CA TRP A 112 -10.62 -8.47 -2.36
C TRP A 112 -10.43 -9.11 -3.72
N THR A 113 -10.88 -8.42 -4.76
CA THR A 113 -10.73 -8.93 -6.13
C THR A 113 -9.28 -9.10 -6.49
N ALA A 114 -8.43 -8.12 -6.13
CA ALA A 114 -7.02 -8.22 -6.42
C ALA A 114 -6.37 -9.39 -5.70
N LEU A 115 -6.81 -9.66 -4.48
CA LEU A 115 -6.27 -10.80 -3.73
C LEU A 115 -6.61 -12.12 -4.36
N HIS A 116 -7.71 -12.19 -5.07
CA HIS A 116 -8.16 -13.42 -5.70
C HIS A 116 -7.83 -13.49 -7.19
N ASP A 117 -7.07 -12.54 -7.67
CA ASP A 117 -6.68 -12.51 -9.08
C ASP A 117 -5.48 -13.43 -9.27
N GLU A 118 -5.72 -14.60 -9.79
CA GLU A 118 -4.69 -15.61 -9.96
C GLU A 118 -3.65 -15.23 -10.98
N SER A 119 -3.97 -14.35 -11.89
CA SER A 119 -3.00 -13.97 -12.91
C SER A 119 -1.82 -13.23 -12.31
N ARG A 120 -1.99 -12.62 -11.15
CA ARG A 120 -0.87 -11.99 -10.45
C ARG A 120 0.15 -13.00 -9.99
N HIS A 121 -0.34 -14.18 -9.61
CA HIS A 121 0.54 -15.20 -9.08
C HIS A 121 1.29 -15.93 -10.19
N ALA A 122 0.77 -15.89 -11.36
CA ALA A 122 1.46 -16.45 -12.49
C ALA A 122 2.80 -15.76 -12.65
N GLY A 123 2.88 -14.54 -12.24
CA GLY A 123 4.14 -13.83 -12.07
C GLY A 123 4.92 -13.60 -13.30
N LEU A 124 4.49 -14.13 -14.37
CA LEU A 124 5.30 -14.13 -15.51
C LEU A 124 5.20 -12.87 -16.25
N SER A 125 4.05 -12.50 -16.58
CA SER A 125 3.89 -11.22 -17.20
C SER A 125 2.91 -10.51 -16.35
N LEU A 126 3.39 -9.55 -15.66
CA LEU A 126 2.53 -8.81 -14.78
C LEU A 126 1.48 -8.12 -15.59
N PRO A 127 0.25 -8.19 -15.14
CA PRO A 127 -0.77 -7.40 -15.78
C PRO A 127 -0.44 -5.93 -15.63
N PRO A 128 -0.93 -5.11 -16.52
CA PRO A 128 -0.76 -3.68 -16.33
C PRO A 128 -1.31 -3.27 -14.97
N SER A 129 -0.76 -2.22 -14.43
CA SER A 129 -1.24 -1.72 -13.17
C SER A 129 -2.74 -1.49 -13.24
N PRO A 130 -3.46 -1.77 -12.15
CA PRO A 130 -4.88 -1.47 -12.13
C PRO A 130 -5.12 -0.01 -12.48
N PRO A 131 -6.23 0.29 -13.11
CA PRO A 131 -6.50 1.68 -13.41
C PRO A 131 -6.54 2.48 -12.13
N ARG A 132 -5.96 3.65 -12.19
CA ARG A 132 -5.96 4.50 -11.04
C ARG A 132 -7.35 5.06 -10.84
N PRO A 133 -7.79 5.13 -9.59
CA PRO A 133 -9.05 5.79 -9.34
C PRO A 133 -8.96 7.23 -9.77
N SER A 134 -9.98 7.71 -10.38
CA SER A 134 -10.03 9.11 -10.73
C SER A 134 -10.40 9.94 -9.52
N PRO A 135 -9.78 11.10 -9.41
CA PRO A 135 -10.14 11.97 -8.30
C PRO A 135 -11.56 12.48 -8.43
#